data_e9daa888488c18307ac051839f67e51e
#
_entry.id   e9daa888488c18307ac051839f67e51e
#
_cell.length_a   1.000
_cell.length_b   1.000
_cell.length_c   1.000
_cell.angle_alpha   90.00
_cell.angle_beta   90.00
_cell.angle_gamma   90.00
#
_symmetry.space_group_name_H-M   'P 1'
#
loop_
_entity.id
_entity.type
_entity.pdbx_description
1 polymer ?
#
loop_
_entity_poly.entity_id
_entity_poly.type
_entity_poly.pdbx_seq_one_letter_code
_entity_poly.pdbx_strand_id
1 'polypeptide(L)'
;MTLFVQAFRLGAEPFFFAYAKQKNAPQVYALILKYFVLFGAVLFLGVCVFLEPLKVLLIRNESYWIAMQIVPLILFANLFLGIYHNLSIWYKLTDRTSMGMYISLGGALATIGLNVWLIPTIGFMGAAWATLIAYGSMAGVSYVLGRRYYPIPYHAGRLLLYLSVSITMGWLYIQQIANLWMGTLMLFVFLLLGLLLEKDELKQLFANDHSNRKSI
;
A
#
# COMPACT_ATOMS: atom_id res chain seq x y z
N MET A 1 -7.24 4.38 5.88
CA MET A 1 -5.94 4.03 5.24
C MET A 1 -4.76 4.71 5.94
N THR A 2 -4.78 6.02 6.15
CA THR A 2 -3.68 6.74 6.83
C THR A 2 -3.36 6.17 8.22
N LEU A 3 -4.36 5.91 9.05
CA LEU A 3 -4.18 5.29 10.37
C LEU A 3 -3.51 3.90 10.27
N PHE A 4 -3.93 3.09 9.31
CA PHE A 4 -3.31 1.78 9.05
C PHE A 4 -1.82 1.93 8.71
N VAL A 5 -1.49 2.83 7.76
CA VAL A 5 -0.10 3.08 7.35
C VAL A 5 0.74 3.58 8.52
N GLN A 6 0.22 4.49 9.34
CA GLN A 6 0.93 5.02 10.51
C GLN A 6 1.12 3.97 11.61
N ALA A 7 0.07 3.23 11.96
CA ALA A 7 0.15 2.15 12.94
C ALA A 7 1.16 1.08 12.51
N PHE A 8 1.11 0.68 11.23
CA PHE A 8 2.07 -0.26 10.68
C PHE A 8 3.51 0.28 10.76
N ARG A 9 3.75 1.54 10.35
CA ARG A 9 5.07 2.15 10.42
C ARG A 9 5.63 2.16 11.84
N LEU A 10 4.84 2.56 12.83
CA LEU A 10 5.26 2.61 14.22
C LEU A 10 5.63 1.22 14.78
N GLY A 11 4.92 0.18 14.36
CA GLY A 11 5.22 -1.19 14.78
C GLY A 11 6.36 -1.83 13.99
N ALA A 12 6.43 -1.58 12.68
CA ALA A 12 7.40 -2.22 11.80
C ALA A 12 8.82 -1.63 11.92
N GLU A 13 8.96 -0.32 12.14
CA GLU A 13 10.29 0.31 12.23
C GLU A 13 11.17 -0.29 13.34
N PRO A 14 10.74 -0.40 14.60
CA PRO A 14 11.55 -1.04 15.65
C PRO A 14 11.89 -2.49 15.34
N PHE A 15 10.94 -3.23 14.76
CA PHE A 15 11.15 -4.62 14.34
C PHE A 15 12.26 -4.72 13.29
N PHE A 16 12.24 -3.87 12.26
CA PHE A 16 13.25 -3.86 11.22
C PHE A 16 14.68 -3.64 11.78
N PHE A 17 14.84 -2.70 12.70
CA PHE A 17 16.13 -2.46 13.33
C PHE A 17 16.58 -3.61 14.24
N ALA A 18 15.68 -4.18 15.02
CA ALA A 18 15.99 -5.32 15.87
C ALA A 18 16.41 -6.56 15.06
N TYR A 19 15.77 -6.75 13.88
CA TYR A 19 16.02 -7.90 13.03
C TYR A 19 17.20 -7.72 12.05
N ALA A 20 17.73 -6.52 11.92
CA ALA A 20 18.75 -6.14 10.92
C ALA A 20 20.04 -6.99 10.96
N LYS A 21 20.41 -7.51 12.13
CA LYS A 21 21.61 -8.33 12.32
C LYS A 21 21.45 -9.79 11.89
N GLN A 22 20.24 -10.23 11.57
CA GLN A 22 19.98 -11.62 11.19
C GLN A 22 20.27 -11.83 9.71
N LYS A 23 20.83 -13.00 9.35
CA LYS A 23 21.19 -13.34 7.97
C LYS A 23 20.00 -13.38 7.01
N ASN A 24 18.80 -13.67 7.50
CA ASN A 24 17.56 -13.74 6.74
C ASN A 24 16.73 -12.43 6.78
N ALA A 25 17.30 -11.34 7.30
CA ALA A 25 16.60 -10.06 7.39
C ALA A 25 16.01 -9.57 6.04
N PRO A 26 16.74 -9.62 4.91
CA PRO A 26 16.18 -9.19 3.63
C PRO A 26 14.93 -9.98 3.20
N GLN A 27 14.91 -11.30 3.43
CA GLN A 27 13.76 -12.17 3.11
C GLN A 27 12.55 -11.79 3.96
N VAL A 28 12.76 -11.54 5.25
CA VAL A 28 11.70 -11.11 6.18
C VAL A 28 11.14 -9.74 5.78
N TYR A 29 11.99 -8.80 5.38
CA TYR A 29 11.54 -7.48 4.91
C TYR A 29 10.72 -7.58 3.61
N ALA A 30 11.11 -8.46 2.70
CA ALA A 30 10.34 -8.73 1.49
C ALA A 30 8.95 -9.32 1.82
N LEU A 31 8.90 -10.22 2.80
CA LEU A 31 7.66 -10.83 3.27
C LEU A 31 6.73 -9.79 3.92
N ILE A 32 7.27 -8.94 4.78
CA ILE A 32 6.51 -7.87 5.44
C ILE A 32 5.89 -6.93 4.40
N LEU A 33 6.67 -6.47 3.41
CA LEU A 33 6.13 -5.62 2.34
C LEU A 33 5.02 -6.32 1.58
N LYS A 34 5.18 -7.61 1.26
CA LYS A 34 4.18 -8.39 0.54
C LYS A 34 2.85 -8.45 1.28
N TYR A 35 2.87 -8.83 2.56
CA TYR A 35 1.65 -8.88 3.37
C TYR A 35 1.06 -7.51 3.64
N PHE A 36 1.90 -6.47 3.79
CA PHE A 36 1.43 -5.09 3.88
C PHE A 36 0.63 -4.68 2.64
N VAL A 37 1.14 -4.98 1.44
CA VAL A 37 0.45 -4.66 0.17
C VAL A 37 -0.84 -5.47 0.03
N LEU A 38 -0.81 -6.78 0.35
CA LEU A 38 -2.00 -7.63 0.29
C LEU A 38 -3.10 -7.11 1.23
N PHE A 39 -2.77 -6.85 2.50
CA PHE A 39 -3.73 -6.33 3.46
C PHE A 39 -4.21 -4.91 3.11
N GLY A 40 -3.30 -4.05 2.66
CA GLY A 40 -3.64 -2.72 2.18
C GLY A 40 -4.57 -2.73 0.97
N ALA A 41 -4.39 -3.68 0.04
CA ALA A 41 -5.27 -3.88 -1.10
C ALA A 41 -6.66 -4.38 -0.68
N VAL A 42 -6.74 -5.27 0.32
CA VAL A 42 -8.02 -5.69 0.91
C VAL A 42 -8.75 -4.50 1.55
N LEU A 43 -8.04 -3.68 2.34
CA LEU A 43 -8.62 -2.47 2.93
C LEU A 43 -9.10 -1.48 1.86
N PHE A 44 -8.31 -1.29 0.80
CA PHE A 44 -8.67 -0.45 -0.34
C PHE A 44 -9.97 -0.93 -0.98
N LEU A 45 -10.04 -2.20 -1.36
CA LEU A 45 -11.25 -2.80 -1.94
C LEU A 45 -12.45 -2.75 -0.98
N GLY A 46 -12.23 -3.06 0.29
CA GLY A 46 -13.27 -2.99 1.31
C GLY A 46 -13.90 -1.60 1.39
N VAL A 47 -13.06 -0.54 1.44
CA VAL A 47 -13.59 0.83 1.45
C VAL A 47 -14.29 1.18 0.14
N CYS A 48 -13.76 0.77 -1.02
CA CYS A 48 -14.42 1.00 -2.31
C CYS A 48 -15.80 0.34 -2.37
N VAL A 49 -15.92 -0.92 -1.95
CA VAL A 49 -17.20 -1.68 -1.96
C VAL A 49 -18.21 -1.09 -0.98
N PHE A 50 -17.77 -0.67 0.19
CA PHE A 50 -18.66 -0.08 1.20
C PHE A 50 -18.71 1.45 1.15
N LEU A 51 -18.22 2.09 0.08
CA LEU A 51 -18.16 3.54 -0.03
C LEU A 51 -19.54 4.20 0.04
N GLU A 52 -20.55 3.63 -0.64
CA GLU A 52 -21.91 4.16 -0.64
C GLU A 52 -22.57 4.10 0.76
N PRO A 53 -22.62 2.96 1.46
CA PRO A 53 -23.13 2.95 2.83
C PRO A 53 -22.31 3.80 3.80
N LEU A 54 -20.98 3.86 3.66
CA LEU A 54 -20.13 4.72 4.46
C LEU A 54 -20.42 6.20 4.21
N LYS A 55 -20.66 6.60 2.97
CA LYS A 55 -21.04 7.96 2.59
C LYS A 55 -22.29 8.41 3.33
N VAL A 56 -23.35 7.60 3.28
CA VAL A 56 -24.63 7.89 3.93
C VAL A 56 -24.48 7.95 5.46
N LEU A 57 -23.67 7.06 6.03
CA LEU A 57 -23.47 6.98 7.47
C LEU A 57 -22.64 8.15 8.01
N LEU A 58 -21.58 8.54 7.29
CA LEU A 58 -20.57 9.48 7.81
C LEU A 58 -20.80 10.94 7.35
N ILE A 59 -21.46 11.14 6.19
CA ILE A 59 -21.62 12.48 5.60
C ILE A 59 -23.08 12.88 5.57
N ARG A 60 -23.44 13.71 6.55
CA ARG A 60 -24.80 14.21 6.75
C ARG A 60 -25.29 15.17 5.65
N ASN A 61 -24.36 15.94 5.05
CA ASN A 61 -24.67 16.93 4.04
C ASN A 61 -24.35 16.38 2.64
N GLU A 62 -25.37 16.21 1.83
CA GLU A 62 -25.29 15.66 0.48
C GLU A 62 -24.41 16.51 -0.47
N SER A 63 -24.25 17.82 -0.21
CA SER A 63 -23.38 18.67 -1.00
C SER A 63 -21.93 18.22 -1.05
N TYR A 64 -21.47 17.46 -0.03
CA TYR A 64 -20.11 16.90 0.02
C TYR A 64 -19.98 15.52 -0.64
N TRP A 65 -21.06 14.93 -1.12
CA TRP A 65 -21.01 13.59 -1.73
C TRP A 65 -20.20 13.55 -3.02
N ILE A 66 -20.14 14.68 -3.75
CA ILE A 66 -19.30 14.79 -4.94
C ILE A 66 -17.81 14.58 -4.62
N ALA A 67 -17.37 14.98 -3.43
CA ALA A 67 -15.99 14.81 -2.99
C ALA A 67 -15.63 13.32 -2.73
N MET A 68 -16.61 12.42 -2.60
CA MET A 68 -16.36 10.99 -2.42
C MET A 68 -15.67 10.34 -3.63
N GLN A 69 -15.75 10.95 -4.81
CA GLN A 69 -15.07 10.48 -6.01
C GLN A 69 -13.53 10.44 -5.87
N ILE A 70 -12.96 11.28 -4.99
CA ILE A 70 -11.50 11.27 -4.76
C ILE A 70 -11.05 10.16 -3.79
N VAL A 71 -11.98 9.58 -3.02
CA VAL A 71 -11.63 8.63 -1.94
C VAL A 71 -10.82 7.45 -2.45
N PRO A 72 -11.19 6.77 -3.55
CA PRO A 72 -10.40 5.66 -4.07
C PRO A 72 -8.97 6.07 -4.45
N LEU A 73 -8.80 7.23 -5.09
CA LEU A 73 -7.48 7.74 -5.48
C LEU A 73 -6.62 8.04 -4.25
N ILE A 74 -7.18 8.71 -3.24
CA ILE A 74 -6.47 9.04 -2.01
C ILE A 74 -6.14 7.78 -1.19
N LEU A 75 -7.04 6.79 -1.15
CA LEU A 75 -6.76 5.51 -0.49
C LEU A 75 -5.57 4.80 -1.15
N PHE A 76 -5.56 4.79 -2.48
CA PHE A 76 -4.51 4.16 -3.25
C PHE A 76 -3.18 4.92 -3.14
N ALA A 77 -3.22 6.26 -3.14
CA ALA A 77 -2.05 7.09 -2.85
C ALA A 77 -1.46 6.79 -1.47
N ASN A 78 -2.30 6.67 -0.43
CA ASN A 78 -1.85 6.28 0.91
C ASN A 78 -1.26 4.87 0.96
N LEU A 79 -1.74 3.93 0.14
CA LEU A 79 -1.12 2.61 0.02
C LEU A 79 0.31 2.72 -0.53
N PHE A 80 0.53 3.56 -1.57
CA PHE A 80 1.88 3.84 -2.07
C PHE A 80 2.78 4.52 -1.05
N LEU A 81 2.23 5.43 -0.24
CA LEU A 81 2.97 6.02 0.88
C LEU A 81 3.42 4.94 1.88
N GLY A 82 2.54 3.99 2.18
CA GLY A 82 2.89 2.85 3.04
C GLY A 82 3.96 1.95 2.43
N ILE A 83 3.86 1.67 1.12
CA ILE A 83 4.91 0.95 0.37
C ILE A 83 6.23 1.71 0.45
N TYR A 84 6.23 3.03 0.23
CA TYR A 84 7.42 3.87 0.38
C TYR A 84 8.04 3.76 1.77
N HIS A 85 7.24 3.79 2.84
CA HIS A 85 7.74 3.63 4.21
C HIS A 85 8.38 2.26 4.45
N ASN A 86 7.82 1.18 3.91
CA ASN A 86 8.45 -0.13 3.94
C ASN A 86 9.77 -0.16 3.18
N LEU A 87 9.75 0.37 1.96
CA LEU A 87 10.95 0.45 1.11
C LEU A 87 12.03 1.35 1.73
N SER A 88 11.68 2.29 2.58
CA SER A 88 12.60 3.25 3.19
C SER A 88 13.64 2.62 4.13
N ILE A 89 13.46 1.36 4.50
CA ILE A 89 14.36 0.66 5.45
C ILE A 89 15.80 0.59 4.95
N TRP A 90 16.03 0.49 3.63
CA TRP A 90 17.36 0.35 3.09
C TRP A 90 18.28 1.53 3.43
N TYR A 91 17.82 2.79 3.29
CA TYR A 91 18.66 3.95 3.57
C TYR A 91 18.84 4.18 5.08
N LYS A 92 17.92 3.70 5.91
CA LYS A 92 18.03 3.73 7.37
C LYS A 92 19.06 2.73 7.88
N LEU A 93 19.11 1.51 7.28
CA LEU A 93 20.06 0.46 7.65
C LEU A 93 21.48 0.68 7.08
N THR A 94 21.61 1.46 6.02
CA THR A 94 22.91 1.76 5.39
C THR A 94 23.47 3.12 5.75
N ASP A 95 22.90 3.80 6.76
CA ASP A 95 23.28 5.15 7.22
C ASP A 95 23.23 6.23 6.12
N ARG A 96 22.37 6.00 5.12
CA ARG A 96 22.16 6.91 3.98
C ARG A 96 20.88 7.72 4.10
N THR A 97 20.59 8.22 5.31
CA THR A 97 19.35 8.95 5.62
C THR A 97 19.15 10.20 4.76
N SER A 98 20.22 10.81 4.25
CA SER A 98 20.16 11.91 3.29
C SER A 98 19.43 11.53 1.99
N MET A 99 19.48 10.26 1.55
CA MET A 99 18.72 9.79 0.40
C MET A 99 17.21 9.84 0.67
N GLY A 100 16.80 9.50 1.90
CA GLY A 100 15.40 9.66 2.31
C GLY A 100 14.93 11.11 2.27
N MET A 101 15.78 12.06 2.69
CA MET A 101 15.52 13.49 2.59
C MET A 101 15.34 13.92 1.11
N TYR A 102 16.23 13.51 0.20
CA TYR A 102 16.12 13.86 -1.22
C TYR A 102 14.87 13.27 -1.88
N ILE A 103 14.52 12.01 -1.57
CA ILE A 103 13.31 11.37 -2.08
C ILE A 103 12.07 12.11 -1.59
N SER A 104 12.02 12.46 -0.30
CA SER A 104 10.88 13.17 0.29
C SER A 104 10.76 14.60 -0.24
N LEU A 105 11.89 15.30 -0.39
CA LEU A 105 11.91 16.64 -1.00
C LEU A 105 11.46 16.60 -2.46
N GLY A 106 11.95 15.64 -3.23
CA GLY A 106 11.50 15.41 -4.61
C GLY A 106 10.00 15.13 -4.70
N GLY A 107 9.47 14.30 -3.78
CA GLY A 107 8.03 14.04 -3.67
C GLY A 107 7.23 15.31 -3.34
N ALA A 108 7.72 16.15 -2.43
CA ALA A 108 7.07 17.42 -2.08
C ALA A 108 7.06 18.39 -3.28
N LEU A 109 8.18 18.55 -3.97
CA LEU A 109 8.29 19.40 -5.17
C LEU A 109 7.38 18.86 -6.30
N ALA A 110 7.33 17.55 -6.51
CA ALA A 110 6.43 16.92 -7.46
C ALA A 110 4.96 17.20 -7.11
N THR A 111 4.60 17.08 -5.83
CA THR A 111 3.23 17.40 -5.36
C THR A 111 2.88 18.84 -5.65
N ILE A 112 3.76 19.80 -5.33
CA ILE A 112 3.51 21.23 -5.57
C ILE A 112 3.36 21.48 -7.08
N GLY A 113 4.31 21.01 -7.90
CA GLY A 113 4.30 21.23 -9.35
C GLY A 113 3.06 20.63 -10.02
N LEU A 114 2.71 19.39 -9.65
CA LEU A 114 1.53 18.72 -10.16
C LEU A 114 0.23 19.39 -9.72
N ASN A 115 0.15 19.88 -8.49
CA ASN A 115 -1.02 20.64 -8.02
C ASN A 115 -1.21 21.93 -8.79
N VAL A 116 -0.14 22.71 -9.02
CA VAL A 116 -0.19 23.93 -9.81
C VAL A 116 -0.69 23.68 -11.24
N TRP A 117 -0.34 22.53 -11.81
CA TRP A 117 -0.74 22.16 -13.16
C TRP A 117 -2.13 21.49 -13.23
N LEU A 118 -2.42 20.53 -12.35
CA LEU A 118 -3.63 19.70 -12.44
C LEU A 118 -4.87 20.34 -11.81
N ILE A 119 -4.72 21.13 -10.73
CA ILE A 119 -5.88 21.74 -10.08
C ILE A 119 -6.62 22.71 -11.00
N PRO A 120 -5.95 23.59 -11.77
CA PRO A 120 -6.66 24.46 -12.71
C PRO A 120 -7.37 23.71 -13.85
N THR A 121 -6.90 22.51 -14.22
CA THR A 121 -7.43 21.74 -15.36
C THR A 121 -8.57 20.81 -14.98
N ILE A 122 -8.45 20.08 -13.85
CA ILE A 122 -9.40 19.04 -13.42
C ILE A 122 -9.90 19.22 -11.98
N GLY A 123 -9.73 20.43 -11.41
CA GLY A 123 -10.25 20.76 -10.09
C GLY A 123 -9.65 19.91 -8.96
N PHE A 124 -10.48 19.60 -7.96
CA PHE A 124 -10.06 18.82 -6.79
C PHE A 124 -9.55 17.41 -7.11
N MET A 125 -9.98 16.83 -8.25
CA MET A 125 -9.42 15.56 -8.73
C MET A 125 -7.94 15.67 -9.05
N GLY A 126 -7.48 16.86 -9.47
CA GLY A 126 -6.06 17.15 -9.72
C GLY A 126 -5.20 16.95 -8.49
N ALA A 127 -5.66 17.37 -7.31
CA ALA A 127 -4.94 17.17 -6.06
C ALA A 127 -4.81 15.68 -5.70
N ALA A 128 -5.85 14.88 -5.95
CA ALA A 128 -5.81 13.44 -5.70
C ALA A 128 -4.81 12.72 -6.64
N TRP A 129 -4.82 13.06 -7.92
CA TRP A 129 -3.84 12.55 -8.89
C TRP A 129 -2.42 13.00 -8.57
N ALA A 130 -2.22 14.28 -8.22
CA ALA A 130 -0.91 14.80 -7.81
C ALA A 130 -0.33 14.00 -6.64
N THR A 131 -1.14 13.71 -5.63
CA THR A 131 -0.74 12.92 -4.46
C THR A 131 -0.39 11.48 -4.86
N LEU A 132 -1.21 10.85 -5.70
CA LEU A 132 -0.97 9.47 -6.17
C LEU A 132 0.35 9.37 -6.95
N ILE A 133 0.57 10.29 -7.89
CA ILE A 133 1.80 10.31 -8.71
C ILE A 133 3.02 10.58 -7.83
N ALA A 134 2.94 11.52 -6.89
CA ALA A 134 4.04 11.85 -5.98
C ALA A 134 4.41 10.64 -5.10
N TYR A 135 3.45 10.02 -4.43
CA TYR A 135 3.73 8.86 -3.57
C TYR A 135 4.16 7.63 -4.36
N GLY A 136 3.56 7.40 -5.53
CA GLY A 136 3.98 6.35 -6.45
C GLY A 136 5.42 6.54 -6.94
N SER A 137 5.80 7.76 -7.31
CA SER A 137 7.18 8.09 -7.72
C SER A 137 8.19 7.91 -6.58
N MET A 138 7.85 8.35 -5.36
CA MET A 138 8.69 8.13 -4.17
C MET A 138 8.92 6.64 -3.91
N ALA A 139 7.87 5.82 -3.99
CA ALA A 139 7.98 4.37 -3.84
C ALA A 139 8.84 3.77 -4.95
N GLY A 140 8.62 4.16 -6.22
CA GLY A 140 9.41 3.70 -7.36
C GLY A 140 10.90 4.04 -7.25
N VAL A 141 11.22 5.29 -6.93
CA VAL A 141 12.61 5.75 -6.73
C VAL A 141 13.26 5.01 -5.56
N SER A 142 12.55 4.86 -4.43
CA SER A 142 13.07 4.12 -3.28
C SER A 142 13.32 2.65 -3.60
N TYR A 143 12.46 2.01 -4.41
CA TYR A 143 12.65 0.63 -4.87
C TYR A 143 13.90 0.49 -5.75
N VAL A 144 14.07 1.36 -6.74
CA VAL A 144 15.20 1.32 -7.67
C VAL A 144 16.53 1.55 -6.94
N LEU A 145 16.59 2.56 -6.08
CA LEU A 145 17.79 2.85 -5.29
C LEU A 145 18.05 1.74 -4.25
N GLY A 146 17.02 1.23 -3.61
CA GLY A 146 17.13 0.12 -2.65
C GLY A 146 17.75 -1.12 -3.26
N ARG A 147 17.38 -1.49 -4.50
CA ARG A 147 18.00 -2.63 -5.21
C ARG A 147 19.50 -2.46 -5.41
N ARG A 148 19.98 -1.23 -5.52
CA ARG A 148 21.41 -0.94 -5.75
C ARG A 148 22.21 -0.95 -4.44
N TYR A 149 21.66 -0.41 -3.36
CA TYR A 149 22.41 -0.18 -2.12
C TYR A 149 22.19 -1.25 -1.04
N TYR A 150 21.02 -1.86 -1.02
CA TYR A 150 20.65 -2.94 -0.10
C TYR A 150 19.64 -3.86 -0.78
N PRO A 151 20.12 -4.86 -1.54
CA PRO A 151 19.25 -5.69 -2.36
C PRO A 151 18.35 -6.59 -1.48
N ILE A 152 17.08 -6.24 -1.42
CA ILE A 152 16.03 -7.05 -0.79
C ILE A 152 15.30 -7.82 -1.91
N PRO A 153 15.07 -9.14 -1.76
CA PRO A 153 14.44 -9.97 -2.78
C PRO A 153 12.92 -9.76 -2.82
N TYR A 154 12.47 -8.55 -3.17
CA TYR A 154 11.05 -8.27 -3.31
C TYR A 154 10.46 -9.03 -4.50
N HIS A 155 9.33 -9.70 -4.28
CA HIS A 155 8.57 -10.36 -5.34
C HIS A 155 7.70 -9.32 -6.09
N ALA A 156 8.34 -8.42 -6.85
CA ALA A 156 7.68 -7.30 -7.51
C ALA A 156 6.49 -7.72 -8.37
N GLY A 157 6.56 -8.88 -9.05
CA GLY A 157 5.45 -9.41 -9.85
C GLY A 157 4.20 -9.70 -9.03
N ARG A 158 4.34 -10.28 -7.82
CA ARG A 158 3.21 -10.52 -6.92
C ARG A 158 2.63 -9.21 -6.36
N LEU A 159 3.51 -8.26 -6.01
CA LEU A 159 3.07 -6.94 -5.53
C LEU A 159 2.26 -6.21 -6.60
N LEU A 160 2.77 -6.17 -7.84
CA LEU A 160 2.06 -5.58 -8.98
C LEU A 160 0.74 -6.29 -9.29
N LEU A 161 0.69 -7.62 -9.16
CA LEU A 161 -0.53 -8.38 -9.34
C LEU A 161 -1.60 -8.00 -8.31
N TYR A 162 -1.25 -7.92 -7.02
CA TYR A 162 -2.22 -7.52 -5.99
C TYR A 162 -2.71 -6.08 -6.19
N LEU A 163 -1.81 -5.16 -6.54
CA LEU A 163 -2.18 -3.77 -6.83
C LEU A 163 -3.06 -3.67 -8.09
N SER A 164 -2.69 -4.31 -9.20
CA SER A 164 -3.45 -4.24 -10.45
C SER A 164 -4.83 -4.88 -10.33
N VAL A 165 -4.93 -6.05 -9.70
CA VAL A 165 -6.23 -6.71 -9.49
C VAL A 165 -7.12 -5.86 -8.58
N SER A 166 -6.59 -5.31 -7.48
CA SER A 166 -7.38 -4.47 -6.58
C SER A 166 -7.85 -3.18 -7.24
N ILE A 167 -7.01 -2.52 -8.07
CA ILE A 167 -7.43 -1.35 -8.85
C ILE A 167 -8.53 -1.71 -9.83
N THR A 168 -8.33 -2.77 -10.61
CA THR A 168 -9.29 -3.17 -11.63
C THR A 168 -10.65 -3.50 -11.02
N MET A 169 -10.66 -4.28 -9.92
CA MET A 169 -11.90 -4.60 -9.20
C MET A 169 -12.54 -3.35 -8.60
N GLY A 170 -11.77 -2.47 -7.96
CA GLY A 170 -12.26 -1.22 -7.40
C GLY A 170 -12.83 -0.29 -8.48
N TRP A 171 -12.17 -0.17 -9.62
CA TRP A 171 -12.62 0.63 -10.75
C TRP A 171 -13.93 0.08 -11.35
N LEU A 172 -14.01 -1.24 -11.59
CA LEU A 172 -15.25 -1.88 -12.08
C LEU A 172 -16.43 -1.65 -11.14
N TYR A 173 -16.18 -1.69 -9.82
CA TYR A 173 -17.22 -1.43 -8.84
C TYR A 173 -17.69 0.02 -8.86
N ILE A 174 -16.77 0.99 -8.91
CA ILE A 174 -17.08 2.44 -8.93
C ILE A 174 -17.86 2.83 -10.18
N GLN A 175 -17.64 2.18 -11.33
CA GLN A 175 -18.40 2.41 -12.56
C GLN A 175 -19.85 1.89 -12.48
N GLN A 176 -20.32 1.51 -11.31
CA GLN A 176 -21.67 0.96 -11.07
C GLN A 176 -22.01 -0.31 -11.91
N ILE A 177 -21.00 -1.01 -12.39
CA ILE A 177 -21.15 -2.29 -13.09
C ILE A 177 -21.54 -3.41 -12.12
N ALA A 178 -21.30 -3.19 -10.80
CA ALA A 178 -21.51 -4.18 -9.75
C ALA A 178 -22.41 -3.65 -8.62
N ASN A 179 -23.38 -4.45 -8.21
CA ASN A 179 -24.18 -4.23 -7.01
C ASN A 179 -23.37 -4.59 -5.74
N LEU A 180 -23.86 -4.20 -4.56
CA LEU A 180 -23.18 -4.50 -3.28
C LEU A 180 -22.85 -5.99 -3.11
N TRP A 181 -23.74 -6.90 -3.55
CA TRP A 181 -23.49 -8.34 -3.55
C TRP A 181 -22.33 -8.75 -4.46
N MET A 182 -22.22 -8.16 -5.64
CA MET A 182 -21.09 -8.40 -6.53
C MET A 182 -19.81 -7.80 -5.97
N GLY A 183 -19.87 -6.63 -5.33
CA GLY A 183 -18.73 -6.03 -4.65
C GLY A 183 -18.19 -6.90 -3.50
N THR A 184 -19.07 -7.44 -2.67
CA THR A 184 -18.68 -8.37 -1.59
C THR A 184 -18.13 -9.68 -2.14
N LEU A 185 -18.67 -10.18 -3.26
CA LEU A 185 -18.12 -11.35 -3.95
C LEU A 185 -16.71 -11.06 -4.51
N MET A 186 -16.50 -9.89 -5.12
CA MET A 186 -15.17 -9.47 -5.61
C MET A 186 -14.15 -9.41 -4.47
N LEU A 187 -14.53 -8.87 -3.32
CA LEU A 187 -13.68 -8.82 -2.13
C LEU A 187 -13.33 -10.24 -1.65
N PHE A 188 -14.33 -11.14 -1.63
CA PHE A 188 -14.12 -12.54 -1.25
C PHE A 188 -13.19 -13.26 -2.24
N VAL A 189 -13.39 -13.07 -3.53
CA VAL A 189 -12.53 -13.63 -4.59
C VAL A 189 -11.09 -13.12 -4.46
N PHE A 190 -10.91 -11.83 -4.16
CA PHE A 190 -9.58 -11.25 -3.94
C PHE A 190 -8.89 -11.86 -2.72
N LEU A 191 -9.61 -12.04 -1.60
CA LEU A 191 -9.10 -12.70 -0.40
C LEU A 191 -8.72 -14.16 -0.70
N LEU A 192 -9.57 -14.89 -1.41
CA LEU A 192 -9.29 -16.27 -1.81
C LEU A 192 -8.06 -16.36 -2.70
N LEU A 193 -7.91 -15.47 -3.67
CA LEU A 193 -6.75 -15.37 -4.54
C LEU A 193 -5.47 -15.13 -3.71
N GLY A 194 -5.50 -14.21 -2.75
CA GLY A 194 -4.38 -13.97 -1.83
C GLY A 194 -4.02 -15.23 -1.04
N LEU A 195 -5.01 -15.90 -0.44
CA LEU A 195 -4.80 -17.13 0.32
C LEU A 195 -4.24 -18.27 -0.54
N LEU A 196 -4.74 -18.43 -1.78
CA LEU A 196 -4.28 -19.48 -2.68
C LEU A 196 -2.83 -19.25 -3.15
N LEU A 197 -2.47 -18.01 -3.45
CA LEU A 197 -1.12 -17.66 -3.90
C LEU A 197 -0.07 -17.76 -2.77
N GLU A 198 -0.50 -17.57 -1.52
CA GLU A 198 0.39 -17.57 -0.36
C GLU A 198 0.31 -18.85 0.49
N LYS A 199 -0.52 -19.82 0.10
CA LYS A 199 -0.78 -21.05 0.89
C LYS A 199 0.49 -21.81 1.25
N ASP A 200 1.47 -21.90 0.34
CA ASP A 200 2.67 -22.68 0.57
C ASP A 200 3.63 -21.97 1.54
N GLU A 201 3.74 -20.65 1.45
CA GLU A 201 4.50 -19.86 2.43
C GLU A 201 3.82 -19.85 3.81
N LEU A 202 2.50 -19.72 3.86
CA LEU A 202 1.76 -19.82 5.11
C LEU A 202 1.94 -21.17 5.78
N LYS A 203 1.88 -22.27 5.02
CA LYS A 203 2.15 -23.62 5.55
C LYS A 203 3.56 -23.74 6.13
N GLN A 204 4.57 -23.18 5.47
CA GLN A 204 5.96 -23.20 5.96
C GLN A 204 6.12 -22.38 7.25
N LEU A 205 5.47 -21.22 7.35
CA LEU A 205 5.50 -20.40 8.56
C LEU A 205 4.87 -21.12 9.75
N PHE A 206 3.71 -21.76 9.58
CA PHE A 206 3.05 -22.53 10.63
C PHE A 206 3.82 -23.81 11.00
N ALA A 207 4.45 -24.48 10.04
CA ALA A 207 5.26 -25.67 10.31
C ALA A 207 6.51 -25.35 11.16
N ASN A 208 7.19 -24.23 10.86
CA ASN A 208 8.35 -23.79 11.61
C ASN A 208 8.02 -23.34 13.04
N ASP A 209 6.85 -22.72 13.27
CA ASP A 209 6.40 -22.33 14.61
C ASP A 209 6.12 -23.55 15.49
N HIS A 210 5.52 -24.60 14.93
CA HIS A 210 5.31 -25.87 15.64
C HIS A 210 6.61 -26.62 15.99
N SER A 211 7.63 -26.50 15.14
CA SER A 211 8.95 -27.09 15.38
C SER A 211 9.69 -26.39 16.53
N ASN A 212 9.65 -25.05 16.55
CA ASN A 212 10.28 -24.25 17.60
C ASN A 212 9.62 -24.41 18.98
N ARG A 213 8.28 -24.59 19.03
CA ARG A 213 7.57 -24.83 20.32
C ARG A 213 7.82 -26.20 20.92
N LYS A 214 8.30 -27.18 20.14
CA LYS A 214 8.65 -28.52 20.65
C LYS A 214 10.10 -28.63 21.16
N SER A 215 10.91 -27.61 20.94
CA SER A 215 12.32 -27.54 21.35
C SER A 215 12.57 -26.67 22.60
N ILE A 216 11.50 -26.15 23.22
CA ILE A 216 11.50 -25.49 24.55
C ILE A 216 10.83 -26.40 25.56
#